data_7cfd8d5e1ceab2af19d678e0fe1289aa
#
_entry.id   7cfd8d5e1ceab2af19d678e0fe1289aa
#
_cell.length_a   1.000
_cell.length_b   1.000
_cell.length_c   1.000
_cell.angle_alpha   90.00
_cell.angle_beta   90.00
_cell.angle_gamma   90.00
#
_symmetry.space_group_name_H-M   'P 1'
#
loop_
_entity.id
_entity.type
_entity.pdbx_description
1 polymer ?
#
loop_
_entity_poly.entity_id
_entity_poly.type
_entity_poly.pdbx_seq_one_letter_code
_entity_poly.pdbx_strand_id
1 'polypeptide(L)'
;MALLALTLFGGCAGPVLRGTGDLGVVIERATGSVQIVDTTNLVAITTVQGLGDLSHASVVYSRDGRYAYVFGRDGGLSKVDLLKGVIERRVMQAGNSIGGAISQDGKLVAAQNYLPGGVKVFKADTLELLADIPSTYGPSGARSKVVGLADAPGNRFVWSLFDAGEIWMGDFTDPMSPRIEKFKNIGLQPYDGLVTPDGRHYLAGLFGEDGMALLDLWHPQKGVRRILDGYGKGQEKLPVFKMPHLRGWAVAGRFAYLPAIGRHEVLVVSTDTWREVGRVAVAGQPVFVMARPDGRQVWVNFALPDNGKVQVIDVETRQVVKQLEPGKAVLHMEFTPRGEAVWISARDDNRVVVYDTASFARRAELPAHSPSGIFFTSRGNRTGF
;
A
#
# COMPACT_ATOMS: atom_id res chain seq x y z
N MET A 1 42.11 -1.49 -58.78
CA MET A 1 40.89 -1.28 -58.02
C MET A 1 40.82 -2.31 -56.90
N ALA A 2 41.09 -1.93 -55.69
CA ALA A 2 41.03 -2.82 -54.52
C ALA A 2 39.73 -2.48 -53.76
N LEU A 3 38.82 -3.46 -53.64
CA LEU A 3 37.57 -3.35 -52.89
C LEU A 3 37.87 -3.58 -51.39
N LEU A 4 37.72 -2.54 -50.59
CA LEU A 4 37.83 -2.62 -49.13
C LEU A 4 36.47 -3.12 -48.61
N ALA A 5 36.39 -4.36 -48.10
CA ALA A 5 35.23 -4.88 -47.40
C ALA A 5 35.22 -4.35 -45.97
N LEU A 6 34.28 -3.46 -45.64
CA LEU A 6 33.99 -3.04 -44.26
C LEU A 6 33.20 -4.13 -43.55
N THR A 7 33.82 -4.90 -42.68
CA THR A 7 33.12 -5.81 -41.76
C THR A 7 32.58 -4.98 -40.58
N LEU A 8 31.26 -4.80 -40.56
CA LEU A 8 30.52 -4.29 -39.41
C LEU A 8 30.54 -5.36 -38.29
N PHE A 9 31.40 -5.16 -37.29
CA PHE A 9 31.29 -5.88 -36.01
C PHE A 9 30.05 -5.36 -35.29
N GLY A 10 28.94 -6.07 -35.41
CA GLY A 10 27.80 -5.92 -34.51
C GLY A 10 28.22 -6.38 -33.11
N GLY A 11 28.66 -5.46 -32.26
CA GLY A 11 28.89 -5.74 -30.85
C GLY A 11 27.57 -6.17 -30.22
N CYS A 12 27.43 -7.42 -29.81
CA CYS A 12 26.41 -7.84 -28.86
C CYS A 12 26.66 -7.05 -27.58
N ALA A 13 25.85 -6.02 -27.34
CA ALA A 13 25.83 -5.39 -26.05
C ALA A 13 25.49 -6.48 -25.01
N GLY A 14 26.43 -6.79 -24.13
CA GLY A 14 26.20 -7.70 -23.02
C GLY A 14 25.03 -7.24 -22.18
N PRO A 15 24.41 -8.12 -21.39
CA PRO A 15 23.30 -7.72 -20.54
C PRO A 15 23.73 -6.57 -19.63
N VAL A 16 22.97 -5.48 -19.68
CA VAL A 16 23.20 -4.34 -18.77
C VAL A 16 22.90 -4.83 -17.36
N LEU A 17 23.93 -4.93 -16.55
CA LEU A 17 23.77 -5.29 -15.15
C LEU A 17 23.01 -4.17 -14.45
N ARG A 18 21.92 -4.52 -13.74
CA ARG A 18 21.07 -3.57 -13.04
C ARG A 18 20.73 -4.10 -11.65
N GLY A 19 20.80 -3.21 -10.65
CA GLY A 19 20.28 -3.46 -9.31
C GLY A 19 18.76 -3.32 -9.26
N THR A 20 18.16 -3.75 -8.18
CA THR A 20 16.70 -3.67 -7.93
C THR A 20 16.33 -2.54 -6.99
N GLY A 21 17.28 -1.94 -6.28
CA GLY A 21 17.04 -0.99 -5.19
C GLY A 21 16.43 0.36 -5.62
N ASP A 22 16.52 0.70 -6.89
CA ASP A 22 15.97 1.92 -7.49
C ASP A 22 14.80 1.64 -8.46
N LEU A 23 14.26 0.42 -8.44
CA LEU A 23 13.10 0.06 -9.24
C LEU A 23 11.78 0.33 -8.50
N GLY A 24 10.73 0.44 -9.29
CA GLY A 24 9.36 0.50 -8.80
C GLY A 24 8.36 0.16 -9.88
N VAL A 25 7.10 0.11 -9.52
CA VAL A 25 5.99 -0.03 -10.45
C VAL A 25 4.97 1.09 -10.27
N VAL A 26 4.41 1.55 -11.38
CA VAL A 26 3.24 2.41 -11.46
C VAL A 26 2.10 1.59 -12.05
N ILE A 27 0.98 1.51 -11.33
CA ILE A 27 -0.22 0.81 -11.81
C ILE A 27 -0.95 1.68 -12.82
N GLU A 28 -1.20 1.15 -14.02
CA GLU A 28 -1.99 1.75 -15.07
C GLU A 28 -3.37 1.09 -15.14
N ARG A 29 -4.36 1.75 -14.53
CA ARG A 29 -5.72 1.19 -14.35
C ARG A 29 -6.47 1.00 -15.66
N ALA A 30 -6.29 1.92 -16.61
CA ALA A 30 -7.05 1.91 -17.85
C ALA A 30 -6.68 0.75 -18.77
N THR A 31 -5.45 0.24 -18.67
CA THR A 31 -4.89 -0.77 -19.57
C THR A 31 -4.65 -2.13 -18.90
N GLY A 32 -4.83 -2.22 -17.57
CA GLY A 32 -4.51 -3.44 -16.84
C GLY A 32 -3.03 -3.81 -16.93
N SER A 33 -2.17 -2.80 -16.86
CA SER A 33 -0.71 -2.90 -16.96
C SER A 33 0.00 -2.24 -15.79
N VAL A 34 1.29 -2.50 -15.69
CA VAL A 34 2.19 -1.75 -14.79
C VAL A 34 3.39 -1.24 -15.58
N GLN A 35 3.77 0.00 -15.35
CA GLN A 35 5.08 0.50 -15.78
C GLN A 35 6.12 0.13 -14.75
N ILE A 36 7.23 -0.45 -15.19
CA ILE A 36 8.45 -0.58 -14.39
C ILE A 36 9.22 0.71 -14.55
N VAL A 37 9.57 1.34 -13.43
CA VAL A 37 10.21 2.67 -13.40
C VAL A 37 11.55 2.61 -12.70
N ASP A 38 12.44 3.53 -13.12
CA ASP A 38 13.73 3.83 -12.51
C ASP A 38 13.60 5.12 -11.69
N THR A 39 13.74 5.02 -10.38
CA THR A 39 13.57 6.16 -9.46
C THR A 39 14.81 7.05 -9.39
N THR A 40 15.96 6.58 -9.82
CA THR A 40 17.21 7.37 -9.91
C THR A 40 17.19 8.26 -11.16
N ASN A 41 16.90 7.68 -12.31
CA ASN A 41 16.88 8.38 -13.60
C ASN A 41 15.53 9.05 -13.90
N LEU A 42 14.49 8.82 -13.08
CA LEU A 42 13.15 9.37 -13.21
C LEU A 42 12.50 9.03 -14.57
N VAL A 43 12.59 7.79 -14.99
CA VAL A 43 12.08 7.31 -16.28
C VAL A 43 11.27 6.01 -16.15
N ALA A 44 10.36 5.79 -17.08
CA ALA A 44 9.76 4.48 -17.33
C ALA A 44 10.74 3.62 -18.14
N ILE A 45 10.94 2.37 -17.70
CA ILE A 45 11.83 1.41 -18.38
C ILE A 45 11.04 0.61 -19.39
N THR A 46 9.92 0.05 -18.97
CA THR A 46 9.04 -0.79 -19.81
C THR A 46 7.66 -0.90 -19.18
N THR A 47 6.69 -1.37 -19.96
CA THR A 47 5.32 -1.64 -19.51
C THR A 47 5.04 -3.13 -19.64
N VAL A 48 4.53 -3.74 -18.56
CA VAL A 48 4.08 -5.13 -18.50
C VAL A 48 2.56 -5.14 -18.60
N GLN A 49 2.02 -5.75 -19.65
CA GLN A 49 0.58 -5.85 -19.92
C GLN A 49 0.02 -7.21 -19.49
N GLY A 50 -1.32 -7.35 -19.51
CA GLY A 50 -1.98 -8.64 -19.27
C GLY A 50 -2.21 -8.99 -17.80
N LEU A 51 -2.19 -7.98 -16.89
CA LEU A 51 -2.43 -8.20 -15.47
C LEU A 51 -3.91 -8.21 -15.08
N GLY A 52 -4.82 -8.02 -16.04
CA GLY A 52 -6.27 -8.04 -15.81
C GLY A 52 -6.81 -6.71 -15.27
N ASP A 53 -7.86 -6.77 -14.44
CA ASP A 53 -8.48 -5.55 -13.89
C ASP A 53 -7.63 -4.98 -12.75
N LEU A 54 -6.94 -3.88 -13.00
CA LEU A 54 -6.19 -3.12 -12.03
C LEU A 54 -6.92 -1.84 -11.55
N SER A 55 -8.24 -1.77 -11.71
CA SER A 55 -9.05 -0.63 -11.24
C SER A 55 -8.92 -0.41 -9.73
N HIS A 56 -8.57 -1.47 -9.00
CA HIS A 56 -8.14 -1.45 -7.61
C HIS A 56 -7.07 -2.52 -7.43
N ALA A 57 -5.85 -2.11 -7.25
CA ALA A 57 -4.71 -3.03 -7.20
C ALA A 57 -3.66 -2.57 -6.21
N SER A 58 -2.89 -3.51 -5.70
CA SER A 58 -1.73 -3.25 -4.86
C SER A 58 -0.56 -4.16 -5.23
N VAL A 59 0.60 -3.85 -4.71
CA VAL A 59 1.85 -4.56 -5.01
C VAL A 59 2.64 -4.78 -3.72
N VAL A 60 3.18 -5.99 -3.57
CA VAL A 60 4.25 -6.29 -2.62
C VAL A 60 5.44 -6.88 -3.37
N TYR A 61 6.62 -6.86 -2.77
CA TYR A 61 7.86 -7.27 -3.42
C TYR A 61 8.52 -8.45 -2.73
N SER A 62 9.23 -9.27 -3.51
CA SER A 62 10.20 -10.20 -2.95
C SER A 62 11.30 -9.47 -2.18
N ARG A 63 11.94 -10.13 -1.21
CA ARG A 63 12.93 -9.47 -0.33
C ARG A 63 14.17 -8.98 -1.08
N ASP A 64 14.48 -9.56 -2.23
CA ASP A 64 15.54 -9.10 -3.15
C ASP A 64 15.09 -8.00 -4.11
N GLY A 65 13.82 -7.59 -4.05
CA GLY A 65 13.23 -6.57 -4.91
C GLY A 65 13.12 -6.96 -6.39
N ARG A 66 13.37 -8.24 -6.74
CA ARG A 66 13.31 -8.69 -8.13
C ARG A 66 11.88 -8.92 -8.63
N TYR A 67 11.03 -9.46 -7.78
CA TYR A 67 9.67 -9.81 -8.14
C TYR A 67 8.66 -8.88 -7.50
N ALA A 68 7.72 -8.38 -8.32
CA ALA A 68 6.52 -7.70 -7.87
C ALA A 68 5.34 -8.69 -7.89
N TYR A 69 4.63 -8.81 -6.77
CA TYR A 69 3.38 -9.55 -6.69
C TYR A 69 2.23 -8.54 -6.78
N VAL A 70 1.54 -8.57 -7.92
CA VAL A 70 0.46 -7.63 -8.24
C VAL A 70 -0.88 -8.30 -7.99
N PHE A 71 -1.71 -7.67 -7.14
CA PHE A 71 -3.06 -8.13 -6.80
C PHE A 71 -4.07 -7.30 -7.60
N GLY A 72 -4.81 -7.95 -8.48
CA GLY A 72 -5.83 -7.32 -9.30
C GLY A 72 -7.23 -7.40 -8.70
N ARG A 73 -8.09 -6.46 -9.08
CA ARG A 73 -9.51 -6.40 -8.68
C ARG A 73 -10.30 -7.64 -9.08
N ASP A 74 -9.95 -8.23 -10.22
CA ASP A 74 -10.55 -9.47 -10.74
C ASP A 74 -10.19 -10.73 -9.95
N GLY A 75 -9.40 -10.60 -8.89
CA GLY A 75 -8.88 -11.72 -8.12
C GLY A 75 -7.61 -12.34 -8.69
N GLY A 76 -7.03 -11.73 -9.71
CA GLY A 76 -5.73 -12.13 -10.26
C GLY A 76 -4.59 -11.83 -9.29
N LEU A 77 -3.67 -12.80 -9.13
CA LEU A 77 -2.38 -12.63 -8.48
C LEU A 77 -1.29 -12.91 -9.52
N SER A 78 -0.49 -11.90 -9.82
CA SER A 78 0.56 -11.97 -10.84
C SER A 78 1.94 -11.77 -10.21
N LYS A 79 2.89 -12.65 -10.54
CA LYS A 79 4.32 -12.52 -10.23
C LYS A 79 5.02 -11.94 -11.46
N VAL A 80 5.57 -10.74 -11.31
CA VAL A 80 6.25 -10.00 -12.38
C VAL A 80 7.75 -9.96 -12.08
N ASP A 81 8.59 -10.41 -13.00
CA ASP A 81 10.04 -10.25 -12.95
C ASP A 81 10.41 -8.84 -13.45
N LEU A 82 10.83 -7.96 -12.53
CA LEU A 82 11.14 -6.56 -12.83
C LEU A 82 12.38 -6.39 -13.72
N LEU A 83 13.34 -7.31 -13.63
CA LEU A 83 14.57 -7.23 -14.43
C LEU A 83 14.33 -7.68 -15.87
N LYS A 84 13.36 -8.58 -16.09
CA LYS A 84 12.99 -9.07 -17.42
C LYS A 84 11.83 -8.30 -18.04
N GLY A 85 11.03 -7.61 -17.22
CA GLY A 85 9.83 -6.91 -17.69
C GLY A 85 8.72 -7.84 -18.17
N VAL A 86 8.52 -9.00 -17.53
CA VAL A 86 7.54 -10.01 -17.93
C VAL A 86 6.74 -10.55 -16.75
N ILE A 87 5.52 -11.02 -17.02
CA ILE A 87 4.75 -11.84 -16.07
C ILE A 87 5.39 -13.24 -16.08
N GLU A 88 5.96 -13.64 -14.94
CA GLU A 88 6.49 -14.99 -14.78
C GLU A 88 5.38 -16.01 -14.51
N ARG A 89 4.37 -15.61 -13.72
CA ARG A 89 3.19 -16.42 -13.42
C ARG A 89 2.00 -15.55 -13.03
N ARG A 90 0.80 -16.00 -13.40
CA ARG A 90 -0.47 -15.41 -12.97
C ARG A 90 -1.45 -16.51 -12.61
N VAL A 91 -2.16 -16.35 -11.49
CA VAL A 91 -3.22 -17.23 -11.03
C VAL A 91 -4.49 -16.44 -10.73
N MET A 92 -5.64 -16.99 -11.06
CA MET A 92 -6.95 -16.45 -10.66
C MET A 92 -7.33 -17.11 -9.33
N GLN A 93 -7.23 -16.38 -8.23
CA GLN A 93 -7.36 -16.95 -6.89
C GLN A 93 -8.70 -16.63 -6.21
N ALA A 94 -9.44 -15.64 -6.71
CA ALA A 94 -10.74 -15.21 -6.19
C ALA A 94 -11.57 -14.52 -7.28
N GLY A 95 -12.78 -14.08 -6.95
CA GLY A 95 -13.62 -13.27 -7.84
C GLY A 95 -13.47 -11.76 -7.62
N ASN A 96 -12.95 -11.34 -6.46
CA ASN A 96 -12.68 -9.94 -6.16
C ASN A 96 -11.63 -9.86 -5.05
N SER A 97 -10.51 -9.20 -5.35
CA SER A 97 -9.40 -8.99 -4.43
C SER A 97 -8.93 -7.53 -4.51
N ILE A 98 -8.25 -7.05 -3.49
CA ILE A 98 -7.73 -5.68 -3.49
C ILE A 98 -6.30 -5.56 -3.00
N GLY A 99 -5.72 -6.63 -2.50
CA GLY A 99 -4.36 -6.54 -1.99
C GLY A 99 -3.87 -7.80 -1.30
N GLY A 100 -2.68 -7.68 -0.77
CA GLY A 100 -2.03 -8.78 -0.08
C GLY A 100 -0.78 -8.33 0.67
N ALA A 101 -0.09 -9.32 1.21
CA ALA A 101 1.13 -9.16 1.97
C ALA A 101 2.14 -10.26 1.64
N ILE A 102 3.41 -10.04 1.97
CA ILE A 102 4.47 -11.06 1.86
C ILE A 102 5.04 -11.34 3.25
N SER A 103 5.30 -12.62 3.57
CA SER A 103 5.84 -13.00 4.87
C SER A 103 7.23 -12.41 5.13
N GLN A 104 7.63 -12.33 6.40
CA GLN A 104 8.91 -11.75 6.79
C GLN A 104 10.11 -12.46 6.15
N ASP A 105 10.03 -13.77 5.94
CA ASP A 105 11.05 -14.58 5.27
C ASP A 105 10.95 -14.55 3.73
N GLY A 106 9.94 -13.86 3.19
CA GLY A 106 9.71 -13.75 1.75
C GLY A 106 9.19 -14.98 1.04
N LYS A 107 8.83 -16.05 1.79
CA LYS A 107 8.45 -17.33 1.20
C LYS A 107 6.96 -17.48 0.92
N LEU A 108 6.12 -16.68 1.58
CA LEU A 108 4.66 -16.75 1.48
C LEU A 108 4.09 -15.43 0.99
N VAL A 109 3.13 -15.51 0.06
CA VAL A 109 2.32 -14.38 -0.39
C VAL A 109 0.88 -14.63 0.01
N ALA A 110 0.27 -13.71 0.76
CA ALA A 110 -1.11 -13.77 1.18
C ALA A 110 -1.96 -12.78 0.39
N ALA A 111 -3.12 -13.21 -0.10
CA ALA A 111 -4.10 -12.38 -0.81
C ALA A 111 -5.36 -12.21 0.03
N GLN A 112 -5.82 -10.95 0.18
CA GLN A 112 -7.09 -10.64 0.83
C GLN A 112 -8.21 -10.56 -0.18
N ASN A 113 -9.38 -11.12 0.17
CA ASN A 113 -10.49 -11.26 -0.75
C ASN A 113 -11.76 -10.63 -0.21
N TYR A 114 -12.48 -9.90 -1.09
CA TYR A 114 -13.85 -9.46 -0.85
C TYR A 114 -14.85 -10.55 -1.22
N LEU A 115 -14.64 -11.24 -2.33
CA LEU A 115 -15.45 -12.35 -2.80
C LEU A 115 -14.56 -13.53 -3.19
N PRO A 116 -14.79 -14.69 -2.61
CA PRO A 116 -15.87 -15.06 -1.67
C PRO A 116 -15.63 -14.62 -0.22
N GLY A 117 -14.62 -13.81 0.06
CA GLY A 117 -14.13 -13.45 1.38
C GLY A 117 -13.03 -14.42 1.86
N GLY A 118 -12.21 -13.95 2.80
CA GLY A 118 -11.13 -14.73 3.36
C GLY A 118 -9.73 -14.37 2.84
N VAL A 119 -8.74 -15.13 3.29
CA VAL A 119 -7.33 -14.98 2.93
C VAL A 119 -6.84 -16.28 2.30
N LYS A 120 -6.14 -16.18 1.17
CA LYS A 120 -5.43 -17.28 0.56
C LYS A 120 -3.94 -17.05 0.64
N VAL A 121 -3.18 -18.09 0.98
CA VAL A 121 -1.74 -18.04 1.14
C VAL A 121 -1.07 -18.94 0.13
N PHE A 122 -0.10 -18.39 -0.57
CA PHE A 122 0.62 -19.03 -1.66
C PHE A 122 2.11 -19.10 -1.37
N LYS A 123 2.77 -20.09 -1.92
CA LYS A 123 4.23 -20.13 -2.01
C LYS A 123 4.70 -19.00 -2.93
N ALA A 124 5.54 -18.11 -2.43
CA ALA A 124 5.96 -16.91 -3.19
C ALA A 124 6.67 -17.25 -4.50
N ASP A 125 7.45 -18.33 -4.52
CA ASP A 125 8.20 -18.75 -5.70
C ASP A 125 7.29 -19.23 -6.83
N THR A 126 6.34 -20.14 -6.54
CA THR A 126 5.56 -20.85 -7.55
C THR A 126 4.11 -20.38 -7.69
N LEU A 127 3.61 -19.56 -6.78
CA LEU A 127 2.20 -19.22 -6.61
C LEU A 127 1.30 -20.48 -6.42
N GLU A 128 1.84 -21.55 -5.86
CA GLU A 128 1.08 -22.70 -5.41
C GLU A 128 0.26 -22.32 -4.16
N LEU A 129 -1.02 -22.70 -4.15
CA LEU A 129 -1.89 -22.47 -3.00
C LEU A 129 -1.51 -23.41 -1.86
N LEU A 130 -1.18 -22.85 -0.67
CA LEU A 130 -0.82 -23.59 0.53
C LEU A 130 -1.95 -23.61 1.57
N ALA A 131 -2.68 -22.50 1.71
CA ALA A 131 -3.79 -22.39 2.66
C ALA A 131 -4.93 -21.53 2.12
N ASP A 132 -6.16 -21.90 2.42
CA ASP A 132 -7.38 -21.12 2.19
C ASP A 132 -8.08 -20.91 3.54
N ILE A 133 -8.11 -19.67 4.03
CA ILE A 133 -8.73 -19.27 5.28
C ILE A 133 -10.04 -18.57 4.96
N PRO A 134 -11.20 -19.22 5.10
CA PRO A 134 -12.49 -18.68 4.61
C PRO A 134 -13.00 -17.47 5.41
N SER A 135 -12.41 -17.14 6.55
CA SER A 135 -12.80 -16.01 7.43
C SER A 135 -14.30 -15.99 7.74
N THR A 136 -14.85 -17.13 8.12
CA THR A 136 -16.28 -17.30 8.45
C THR A 136 -16.60 -16.76 9.84
N TYR A 137 -17.76 -16.15 9.98
CA TYR A 137 -18.24 -15.56 11.23
C TYR A 137 -19.73 -15.83 11.48
N GLY A 138 -20.14 -15.59 12.71
CA GLY A 138 -21.54 -15.76 13.14
C GLY A 138 -22.07 -17.19 13.03
N PRO A 139 -23.32 -17.43 13.46
CA PRO A 139 -23.92 -18.76 13.46
C PRO A 139 -24.20 -19.30 12.04
N SER A 140 -24.40 -18.43 11.07
CA SER A 140 -24.66 -18.80 9.67
C SER A 140 -23.41 -19.27 8.92
N GLY A 141 -22.21 -19.04 9.48
CA GLY A 141 -20.94 -19.32 8.78
C GLY A 141 -20.70 -18.44 7.57
N ALA A 142 -21.29 -17.23 7.52
CA ALA A 142 -21.06 -16.27 6.46
C ALA A 142 -19.58 -15.91 6.35
N ARG A 143 -19.08 -15.68 5.14
CA ARG A 143 -17.72 -15.21 4.91
C ARG A 143 -17.67 -13.68 4.96
N SER A 144 -16.73 -13.13 5.68
CA SER A 144 -16.47 -11.68 5.72
C SER A 144 -15.52 -11.26 4.60
N LYS A 145 -15.75 -10.07 4.06
CA LYS A 145 -14.71 -9.35 3.31
C LYS A 145 -13.50 -9.16 4.20
N VAL A 146 -12.33 -9.42 3.66
CA VAL A 146 -11.05 -9.17 4.34
C VAL A 146 -10.45 -7.86 3.85
N VAL A 147 -9.98 -7.07 4.79
CA VAL A 147 -9.34 -5.77 4.57
C VAL A 147 -8.13 -5.64 5.48
N GLY A 148 -7.23 -4.71 5.15
CA GLY A 148 -6.10 -4.38 6.01
C GLY A 148 -5.12 -5.54 6.25
N LEU A 149 -5.03 -6.49 5.32
CA LEU A 149 -4.06 -7.58 5.43
C LEU A 149 -2.64 -7.04 5.40
N ALA A 150 -1.87 -7.39 6.41
CA ALA A 150 -0.47 -7.03 6.54
C ALA A 150 0.36 -8.21 7.06
N ASP A 151 1.64 -8.21 6.73
CA ASP A 151 2.60 -9.09 7.36
C ASP A 151 2.91 -8.64 8.79
N ALA A 152 3.20 -9.58 9.66
CA ALA A 152 3.53 -9.37 11.05
C ALA A 152 4.77 -10.21 11.43
N PRO A 153 5.54 -9.82 12.46
CA PRO A 153 6.74 -10.54 12.86
C PRO A 153 6.50 -12.04 13.12
N GLY A 154 7.45 -12.88 12.73
CA GLY A 154 7.41 -14.32 12.98
C GLY A 154 6.55 -15.12 12.00
N ASN A 155 6.60 -14.79 10.71
CA ASN A 155 5.82 -15.44 9.64
C ASN A 155 4.31 -15.45 9.91
N ARG A 156 3.82 -14.37 10.50
CA ARG A 156 2.40 -14.14 10.76
C ARG A 156 1.83 -13.15 9.76
N PHE A 157 0.53 -13.28 9.51
CA PHE A 157 -0.28 -12.27 8.85
C PHE A 157 -1.40 -11.84 9.80
N VAL A 158 -1.77 -10.57 9.72
CA VAL A 158 -2.88 -9.98 10.48
C VAL A 158 -3.84 -9.30 9.50
N TRP A 159 -5.14 -9.41 9.74
CA TRP A 159 -6.16 -8.81 8.88
C TRP A 159 -7.44 -8.49 9.63
N SER A 160 -8.22 -7.59 9.08
CA SER A 160 -9.53 -7.20 9.60
C SER A 160 -10.67 -7.84 8.79
N LEU A 161 -11.73 -8.22 9.47
CA LEU A 161 -12.97 -8.75 8.89
C LEU A 161 -14.03 -7.66 8.91
N PHE A 162 -14.28 -7.05 7.76
CA PHE A 162 -15.18 -5.90 7.62
C PHE A 162 -16.60 -6.18 8.10
N ASP A 163 -17.20 -7.29 7.68
CA ASP A 163 -18.58 -7.61 7.99
C ASP A 163 -18.75 -8.18 9.41
N ALA A 164 -17.69 -8.81 9.92
CA ALA A 164 -17.69 -9.47 11.23
C ALA A 164 -17.35 -8.53 12.40
N GLY A 165 -16.66 -7.40 12.16
CA GLY A 165 -16.12 -6.57 13.24
C GLY A 165 -15.05 -7.31 14.06
N GLU A 166 -14.14 -8.00 13.39
CA GLU A 166 -13.10 -8.82 14.01
C GLU A 166 -11.72 -8.51 13.42
N ILE A 167 -10.66 -8.76 14.19
CA ILE A 167 -9.29 -8.89 13.70
C ILE A 167 -8.88 -10.34 13.88
N TRP A 168 -8.26 -10.91 12.84
CA TRP A 168 -7.66 -12.23 12.91
C TRP A 168 -6.16 -12.14 12.67
N MET A 169 -5.42 -13.01 13.35
CA MET A 169 -3.98 -13.17 13.17
C MET A 169 -3.67 -14.64 12.92
N GLY A 170 -2.98 -14.93 11.83
CA GLY A 170 -2.56 -16.28 11.46
C GLY A 170 -1.04 -16.44 11.62
N ASP A 171 -0.63 -17.53 12.29
CA ASP A 171 0.75 -18.00 12.32
C ASP A 171 0.91 -19.07 11.23
N PHE A 172 1.78 -18.79 10.27
CA PHE A 172 2.07 -19.63 9.10
C PHE A 172 3.48 -20.22 9.16
N THR A 173 4.00 -20.47 10.35
CA THR A 173 5.25 -21.23 10.52
C THR A 173 5.14 -22.60 9.87
N ASP A 174 3.98 -23.26 9.99
CA ASP A 174 3.54 -24.34 9.13
C ASP A 174 2.36 -23.85 8.25
N PRO A 175 2.62 -23.49 6.98
CA PRO A 175 1.57 -22.92 6.13
C PRO A 175 0.48 -23.92 5.74
N MET A 176 0.71 -25.23 5.86
CA MET A 176 -0.31 -26.26 5.59
C MET A 176 -1.24 -26.48 6.79
N SER A 177 -0.85 -26.03 7.98
CA SER A 177 -1.62 -26.15 9.23
C SER A 177 -1.53 -24.85 10.04
N PRO A 178 -2.02 -23.71 9.50
CA PRO A 178 -1.88 -22.40 10.14
C PRO A 178 -2.72 -22.32 11.43
N ARG A 179 -2.17 -21.64 12.44
CA ARG A 179 -2.89 -21.37 13.69
C ARG A 179 -3.52 -19.99 13.61
N ILE A 180 -4.83 -19.90 13.76
CA ILE A 180 -5.59 -18.65 13.64
C ILE A 180 -6.09 -18.22 15.01
N GLU A 181 -5.65 -17.04 15.45
CA GLU A 181 -6.14 -16.32 16.61
C GLU A 181 -7.17 -15.27 16.18
N LYS A 182 -8.29 -15.17 16.93
CA LYS A 182 -9.45 -14.36 16.56
C LYS A 182 -9.79 -13.37 17.66
N PHE A 183 -9.80 -12.08 17.33
CA PHE A 183 -10.19 -10.99 18.22
C PHE A 183 -11.55 -10.46 17.76
N LYS A 184 -12.59 -10.77 18.55
CA LYS A 184 -13.98 -10.45 18.22
C LYS A 184 -14.42 -9.14 18.85
N ASN A 185 -15.52 -8.56 18.30
CA ASN A 185 -16.16 -7.36 18.84
C ASN A 185 -15.21 -6.16 18.95
N ILE A 186 -14.36 -5.96 17.93
CA ILE A 186 -13.38 -4.87 17.93
C ILE A 186 -13.98 -3.53 17.46
N GLY A 187 -15.18 -3.53 16.93
CA GLY A 187 -15.92 -2.37 16.44
C GLY A 187 -16.58 -2.61 15.08
N LEU A 188 -17.35 -1.62 14.62
CA LEU A 188 -18.15 -1.74 13.39
C LEU A 188 -17.30 -1.48 12.14
N GLN A 189 -17.38 -2.44 11.21
CA GLN A 189 -16.78 -2.32 9.87
C GLN A 189 -15.32 -1.86 9.91
N PRO A 190 -14.42 -2.63 10.58
CA PRO A 190 -12.99 -2.30 10.52
C PRO A 190 -12.57 -2.25 9.05
N TYR A 191 -11.83 -1.21 8.69
CA TYR A 191 -11.40 -0.98 7.32
C TYR A 191 -9.95 -0.54 7.32
N ASP A 192 -9.19 -1.09 6.36
CA ASP A 192 -7.76 -0.91 6.25
C ASP A 192 -6.97 -1.36 7.51
N GLY A 193 -5.67 -1.28 7.46
CA GLY A 193 -4.79 -1.66 8.55
C GLY A 193 -3.39 -1.08 8.37
N LEU A 194 -2.80 -0.67 9.49
CA LEU A 194 -1.41 -0.24 9.55
C LEU A 194 -0.68 -1.10 10.58
N VAL A 195 0.47 -1.65 10.19
CA VAL A 195 1.46 -2.15 11.15
C VAL A 195 2.49 -1.06 11.37
N THR A 196 2.78 -0.75 12.63
CA THR A 196 3.82 0.23 12.96
C THR A 196 5.19 -0.23 12.47
N PRO A 197 6.12 0.70 12.13
CA PRO A 197 7.43 0.34 11.55
C PRO A 197 8.27 -0.61 12.41
N ASP A 198 8.04 -0.63 13.73
CA ASP A 198 8.67 -1.56 14.67
C ASP A 198 8.03 -2.97 14.66
N GLY A 199 6.98 -3.17 13.87
CA GLY A 199 6.23 -4.42 13.78
C GLY A 199 5.40 -4.75 15.01
N ARG A 200 5.20 -3.79 15.93
CA ARG A 200 4.56 -4.08 17.21
C ARG A 200 3.04 -3.93 17.20
N HIS A 201 2.53 -2.89 16.59
CA HIS A 201 1.10 -2.58 16.67
C HIS A 201 0.42 -2.70 15.32
N TYR A 202 -0.73 -3.35 15.31
CA TYR A 202 -1.67 -3.29 14.20
C TYR A 202 -2.84 -2.39 14.59
N LEU A 203 -3.12 -1.41 13.73
CA LEU A 203 -4.24 -0.48 13.88
C LEU A 203 -5.25 -0.77 12.78
N ALA A 204 -6.54 -0.83 13.14
CA ALA A 204 -7.63 -0.86 12.19
C ALA A 204 -8.58 0.31 12.45
N GLY A 205 -8.83 1.14 11.44
CA GLY A 205 -9.84 2.18 11.48
C GLY A 205 -11.25 1.57 11.43
N LEU A 206 -12.24 2.24 12.01
CA LEU A 206 -13.62 1.76 12.02
C LEU A 206 -14.47 2.62 11.08
N PHE A 207 -14.86 2.02 9.95
CA PHE A 207 -15.69 2.73 8.97
C PHE A 207 -17.12 2.93 9.44
N GLY A 208 -17.64 2.00 10.22
CA GLY A 208 -19.02 2.03 10.74
C GLY A 208 -19.22 2.99 11.90
N GLU A 209 -18.17 3.40 12.59
CA GLU A 209 -18.22 4.27 13.77
C GLU A 209 -16.92 5.05 13.96
N ASP A 210 -16.91 6.03 14.84
CA ASP A 210 -15.67 6.71 15.22
C ASP A 210 -14.78 5.79 16.07
N GLY A 211 -13.46 6.00 15.99
CA GLY A 211 -12.48 5.26 16.76
C GLY A 211 -11.64 4.29 15.91
N MET A 212 -10.72 3.66 16.60
CA MET A 212 -9.80 2.67 16.01
C MET A 212 -9.61 1.49 16.97
N ALA A 213 -9.31 0.34 16.38
CA ALA A 213 -8.89 -0.85 17.10
C ALA A 213 -7.35 -0.98 17.05
N LEU A 214 -6.74 -1.25 18.20
CA LEU A 214 -5.29 -1.40 18.36
C LEU A 214 -4.99 -2.78 18.94
N LEU A 215 -4.19 -3.57 18.23
CA LEU A 215 -3.67 -4.87 18.67
C LEU A 215 -2.16 -4.79 18.85
N ASP A 216 -1.65 -5.18 20.04
CA ASP A 216 -0.22 -5.35 20.30
C ASP A 216 0.21 -6.74 19.78
N LEU A 217 0.86 -6.78 18.61
CA LEU A 217 1.29 -8.02 17.95
C LEU A 217 2.40 -8.77 18.72
N TRP A 218 3.09 -8.08 19.64
CA TRP A 218 4.07 -8.71 20.53
C TRP A 218 3.41 -9.36 21.76
N HIS A 219 2.23 -8.85 22.13
CA HIS A 219 1.46 -9.34 23.29
C HIS A 219 -0.02 -9.54 22.93
N PRO A 220 -0.34 -10.38 21.93
CA PRO A 220 -1.71 -10.54 21.44
C PRO A 220 -2.69 -11.03 22.52
N GLN A 221 -2.19 -11.77 23.52
CA GLN A 221 -2.99 -12.23 24.66
C GLN A 221 -3.63 -11.09 25.48
N LYS A 222 -3.19 -9.83 25.33
CA LYS A 222 -3.84 -8.67 25.94
C LYS A 222 -5.12 -8.26 25.24
N GLY A 223 -5.40 -8.83 24.06
CA GLY A 223 -6.55 -8.51 23.24
C GLY A 223 -6.45 -7.17 22.53
N VAL A 224 -7.55 -6.79 21.90
CA VAL A 224 -7.67 -5.52 21.18
C VAL A 224 -8.15 -4.41 22.11
N ARG A 225 -7.54 -3.24 22.01
CA ARG A 225 -7.92 -2.03 22.74
C ARG A 225 -8.54 -1.01 21.78
N ARG A 226 -9.65 -0.40 22.19
CA ARG A 226 -10.20 0.77 21.49
C ARG A 226 -9.40 2.03 21.84
N ILE A 227 -9.14 2.84 20.84
CA ILE A 227 -8.46 4.13 20.96
C ILE A 227 -9.16 5.16 20.08
N LEU A 228 -8.97 6.44 20.41
CA LEU A 228 -9.45 7.57 19.61
C LEU A 228 -10.95 7.53 19.33
N ASP A 229 -11.78 7.39 20.36
CA ASP A 229 -13.24 7.21 20.23
C ASP A 229 -13.96 8.34 19.47
N GLY A 230 -13.37 9.51 19.37
CA GLY A 230 -13.89 10.62 18.56
C GLY A 230 -13.20 10.75 17.18
N TYR A 231 -12.48 9.71 16.72
CA TYR A 231 -11.74 9.76 15.46
C TYR A 231 -12.64 9.51 14.25
N GLY A 232 -12.47 10.34 13.24
CA GLY A 232 -12.50 9.98 11.84
C GLY A 232 -13.76 10.26 11.08
N LYS A 233 -14.89 9.70 11.46
CA LYS A 233 -16.10 9.74 10.65
C LYS A 233 -16.76 11.11 10.63
N GLY A 234 -16.93 11.75 11.78
CA GLY A 234 -17.65 13.01 11.90
C GLY A 234 -19.10 12.90 11.42
N GLN A 235 -19.68 14.04 11.01
CA GLN A 235 -21.06 14.13 10.49
C GLN A 235 -21.10 14.25 8.96
N GLU A 236 -19.96 14.43 8.31
CA GLU A 236 -19.86 14.63 6.87
C GLU A 236 -20.06 13.31 6.12
N LYS A 237 -20.66 13.38 4.92
CA LYS A 237 -20.76 12.21 4.04
C LYS A 237 -19.38 11.79 3.60
N LEU A 238 -18.97 10.60 4.01
CA LEU A 238 -17.69 10.05 3.61
C LEU A 238 -17.71 9.64 2.13
N PRO A 239 -16.59 9.79 1.40
CA PRO A 239 -16.47 9.33 0.03
C PRO A 239 -16.49 7.79 0.03
N VAL A 240 -17.60 7.20 -0.40
CA VAL A 240 -17.97 5.77 -0.30
C VAL A 240 -16.90 4.80 -0.83
N PHE A 241 -16.03 5.25 -1.71
CA PHE A 241 -15.02 4.39 -2.36
C PHE A 241 -13.58 4.82 -2.10
N LYS A 242 -13.35 5.73 -1.16
CA LYS A 242 -12.05 6.36 -0.97
C LYS A 242 -11.67 6.46 0.50
N MET A 243 -11.98 5.43 1.26
CA MET A 243 -11.29 5.23 2.51
C MET A 243 -9.78 5.11 2.21
N PRO A 244 -8.91 5.53 3.13
CA PRO A 244 -7.48 5.41 2.93
C PRO A 244 -7.15 3.97 2.56
N HIS A 245 -6.81 3.78 1.29
CA HIS A 245 -6.47 2.47 0.78
C HIS A 245 -5.09 2.10 1.24
N LEU A 246 -4.99 0.94 1.89
CA LEU A 246 -3.75 0.28 2.18
C LEU A 246 -2.70 1.27 2.70
N ARG A 247 -2.81 1.58 4.01
CA ARG A 247 -1.80 2.38 4.71
C ARG A 247 -1.84 3.88 4.40
N GLY A 248 -3.04 4.42 4.30
CA GLY A 248 -3.26 5.85 4.23
C GLY A 248 -2.92 6.59 5.54
N TRP A 249 -2.20 5.95 6.45
CA TRP A 249 -1.72 6.50 7.72
C TRP A 249 -0.19 6.50 7.75
N ALA A 250 0.39 7.43 8.46
CA ALA A 250 1.83 7.58 8.53
C ALA A 250 2.34 7.55 9.96
N VAL A 251 3.55 7.05 10.14
CA VAL A 251 4.32 7.20 11.37
C VAL A 251 5.57 8.01 11.05
N ALA A 252 5.75 9.12 11.78
CA ALA A 252 6.92 9.99 11.69
C ALA A 252 7.48 10.19 13.09
N GLY A 253 8.66 9.63 13.35
CA GLY A 253 9.26 9.61 14.68
C GLY A 253 8.36 8.91 15.71
N ARG A 254 7.97 9.64 16.75
CA ARG A 254 7.10 9.16 17.86
C ARG A 254 5.62 9.45 17.64
N PHE A 255 5.23 9.87 16.44
CA PHE A 255 3.85 10.27 16.16
C PHE A 255 3.28 9.52 14.97
N ALA A 256 2.05 9.05 15.13
CA ALA A 256 1.21 8.61 14.04
C ALA A 256 0.37 9.78 13.53
N TYR A 257 0.26 9.92 12.22
CA TYR A 257 -0.54 10.92 11.53
C TYR A 257 -1.71 10.20 10.86
N LEU A 258 -2.92 10.52 11.29
CA LEU A 258 -4.14 9.80 10.93
C LEU A 258 -5.13 10.74 10.26
N PRO A 259 -5.62 10.44 9.05
CA PRO A 259 -6.59 11.30 8.36
C PRO A 259 -7.97 11.20 9.04
N ALA A 260 -8.45 12.29 9.61
CA ALA A 260 -9.81 12.44 10.12
C ALA A 260 -10.71 12.95 8.99
N ILE A 261 -11.14 12.03 8.11
CA ILE A 261 -11.74 12.31 6.80
C ILE A 261 -12.96 13.23 6.93
N GLY A 262 -13.90 12.92 7.82
CA GLY A 262 -15.10 13.71 8.03
C GLY A 262 -14.91 15.01 8.81
N ARG A 263 -13.66 15.40 9.13
CA ARG A 263 -13.33 16.59 9.92
C ARG A 263 -12.35 17.54 9.25
N HIS A 264 -11.85 17.22 8.08
CA HIS A 264 -10.80 17.97 7.35
C HIS A 264 -9.56 18.23 8.20
N GLU A 265 -9.14 17.23 8.94
CA GLU A 265 -8.02 17.30 9.85
C GLU A 265 -7.11 16.08 9.71
N VAL A 266 -5.85 16.24 10.03
CA VAL A 266 -4.92 15.14 10.29
C VAL A 266 -4.64 15.13 11.79
N LEU A 267 -4.99 14.03 12.47
CA LEU A 267 -4.69 13.85 13.88
C LEU A 267 -3.22 13.51 14.06
N VAL A 268 -2.61 14.09 15.09
CA VAL A 268 -1.27 13.73 15.56
C VAL A 268 -1.41 12.94 16.85
N VAL A 269 -0.98 11.70 16.83
CA VAL A 269 -1.18 10.72 17.91
C VAL A 269 0.18 10.23 18.39
N SER A 270 0.40 10.26 19.70
CA SER A 270 1.62 9.66 20.28
C SER A 270 1.60 8.16 20.15
N THR A 271 2.64 7.56 19.57
CA THR A 271 2.77 6.10 19.46
C THR A 271 3.09 5.40 20.79
N ASP A 272 3.56 6.14 21.79
CA ASP A 272 3.81 5.60 23.12
C ASP A 272 2.51 5.39 23.92
N THR A 273 1.57 6.33 23.81
CA THR A 273 0.34 6.33 24.62
C THR A 273 -0.92 6.03 23.81
N TRP A 274 -0.86 6.17 22.49
CA TRP A 274 -1.99 6.10 21.57
C TRP A 274 -3.08 7.12 21.90
N ARG A 275 -2.66 8.29 22.36
CA ARG A 275 -3.53 9.44 22.61
C ARG A 275 -3.24 10.55 21.62
N GLU A 276 -4.27 11.28 21.27
CA GLU A 276 -4.15 12.48 20.47
C GLU A 276 -3.32 13.54 21.23
N VAL A 277 -2.36 14.14 20.53
CA VAL A 277 -1.48 15.20 21.04
C VAL A 277 -1.53 16.47 20.19
N GLY A 278 -2.33 16.47 19.14
CA GLY A 278 -2.56 17.62 18.28
C GLY A 278 -3.35 17.28 17.04
N ARG A 279 -3.68 18.33 16.28
CA ARG A 279 -4.39 18.26 15.01
C ARG A 279 -3.81 19.27 14.05
N VAL A 280 -3.89 18.96 12.77
CA VAL A 280 -3.52 19.87 11.70
C VAL A 280 -4.74 20.01 10.78
N ALA A 281 -5.29 21.23 10.70
CA ALA A 281 -6.35 21.55 9.75
C ALA A 281 -5.79 21.48 8.33
N VAL A 282 -6.54 20.87 7.41
CA VAL A 282 -6.15 20.65 6.02
C VAL A 282 -7.24 21.10 5.04
N ALA A 283 -6.90 21.22 3.75
CA ALA A 283 -7.73 21.86 2.75
C ALA A 283 -9.06 21.15 2.46
N GLY A 284 -9.17 19.87 2.74
CA GLY A 284 -10.36 19.07 2.41
C GLY A 284 -10.36 17.73 3.16
N GLN A 285 -11.19 16.80 2.72
CA GLN A 285 -11.23 15.44 3.29
C GLN A 285 -9.92 14.70 3.00
N PRO A 286 -9.03 14.48 4.00
CA PRO A 286 -7.75 13.82 3.77
C PRO A 286 -7.98 12.33 3.52
N VAL A 287 -7.28 11.76 2.52
CA VAL A 287 -7.44 10.35 2.13
C VAL A 287 -6.19 9.54 2.45
N PHE A 288 -5.04 9.98 1.95
CA PHE A 288 -3.75 9.39 2.26
C PHE A 288 -2.88 10.37 3.02
N VAL A 289 -2.20 9.85 4.01
CA VAL A 289 -1.18 10.56 4.77
C VAL A 289 0.09 9.72 4.69
N MET A 290 1.16 10.28 4.17
CA MET A 290 2.40 9.57 3.98
C MET A 290 3.58 10.33 4.56
N ALA A 291 4.39 9.68 5.40
CA ALA A 291 5.57 10.29 5.98
C ALA A 291 6.77 10.19 5.02
N ARG A 292 7.50 11.29 4.88
CA ARG A 292 8.83 11.27 4.29
C ARG A 292 9.72 10.34 5.12
N PRO A 293 10.62 9.54 4.51
CA PRO A 293 11.43 8.54 5.23
C PRO A 293 12.26 9.07 6.41
N ASP A 294 12.67 10.34 6.39
CA ASP A 294 13.38 10.99 7.50
C ASP A 294 12.46 11.46 8.65
N GLY A 295 11.14 11.31 8.50
CA GLY A 295 10.15 11.70 9.50
C GLY A 295 9.96 13.20 9.69
N ARG A 296 10.48 14.06 8.80
CA ARG A 296 10.38 15.52 8.93
C ARG A 296 9.15 16.13 8.28
N GLN A 297 8.58 15.43 7.30
CA GLN A 297 7.42 15.89 6.55
C GLN A 297 6.37 14.79 6.48
N VAL A 298 5.10 15.20 6.46
CA VAL A 298 3.96 14.36 6.16
C VAL A 298 3.19 14.99 5.02
N TRP A 299 2.93 14.19 3.97
CA TRP A 299 2.24 14.62 2.78
C TRP A 299 0.82 14.05 2.76
N VAL A 300 -0.15 14.87 2.35
CA VAL A 300 -1.59 14.58 2.44
C VAL A 300 -2.25 14.86 1.11
N ASN A 301 -3.02 13.93 0.56
CA ASN A 301 -3.94 14.17 -0.56
C ASN A 301 -5.40 14.11 -0.10
N PHE A 302 -6.32 14.47 -0.97
CA PHE A 302 -7.70 14.73 -0.60
C PHE A 302 -8.70 13.99 -1.50
N ALA A 303 -9.92 13.79 -0.96
CA ALA A 303 -11.08 13.42 -1.73
C ALA A 303 -11.64 14.63 -2.53
N LEU A 304 -12.62 14.36 -3.40
CA LEU A 304 -13.36 15.44 -4.08
C LEU A 304 -14.02 16.38 -3.05
N PRO A 305 -14.05 17.69 -3.34
CA PRO A 305 -13.64 18.35 -4.58
C PRO A 305 -12.14 18.70 -4.64
N ASP A 306 -11.40 18.49 -3.58
CA ASP A 306 -10.01 18.93 -3.43
C ASP A 306 -8.97 17.91 -3.94
N ASN A 307 -9.41 16.91 -4.69
CA ASN A 307 -8.61 15.77 -5.10
C ASN A 307 -7.50 16.05 -6.14
N GLY A 308 -7.33 17.30 -6.53
CA GLY A 308 -6.17 17.78 -7.31
C GLY A 308 -5.03 18.33 -6.47
N LYS A 309 -5.23 18.43 -5.15
CA LYS A 309 -4.28 19.06 -4.22
C LYS A 309 -3.49 18.04 -3.41
N VAL A 310 -2.31 18.46 -3.00
CA VAL A 310 -1.47 17.81 -2.00
C VAL A 310 -0.95 18.87 -1.05
N GLN A 311 -1.05 18.64 0.26
CA GLN A 311 -0.45 19.50 1.26
C GLN A 311 0.70 18.80 1.98
N VAL A 312 1.69 19.59 2.38
CA VAL A 312 2.86 19.14 3.13
C VAL A 312 2.78 19.73 4.53
N ILE A 313 2.81 18.87 5.52
CA ILE A 313 2.85 19.20 6.94
C ILE A 313 4.28 19.03 7.42
N ASP A 314 4.84 20.05 8.03
CA ASP A 314 6.09 19.96 8.76
C ASP A 314 5.84 19.31 10.13
N VAL A 315 6.61 18.27 10.46
CA VAL A 315 6.39 17.44 11.65
C VAL A 315 6.75 18.18 12.94
N GLU A 316 7.75 19.04 12.90
CA GLU A 316 8.22 19.78 14.06
C GLU A 316 7.23 20.88 14.46
N THR A 317 6.80 21.70 13.51
CA THR A 317 5.89 22.82 13.73
C THR A 317 4.43 22.42 13.72
N ARG A 318 4.09 21.28 13.14
CA ARG A 318 2.71 20.79 12.89
C ARG A 318 1.89 21.78 12.07
N GLN A 319 2.53 22.45 11.10
CA GLN A 319 1.90 23.41 10.20
C GLN A 319 1.93 22.89 8.77
N VAL A 320 0.90 23.27 8.00
CA VAL A 320 0.94 23.11 6.55
C VAL A 320 1.94 24.14 5.98
N VAL A 321 3.05 23.67 5.43
CA VAL A 321 4.13 24.52 4.90
C VAL A 321 4.08 24.69 3.39
N LYS A 322 3.36 23.80 2.70
CA LYS A 322 3.23 23.85 1.24
C LYS A 322 1.93 23.23 0.77
N GLN A 323 1.35 23.80 -0.28
CA GLN A 323 0.33 23.17 -1.11
C GLN A 323 0.84 23.05 -2.54
N LEU A 324 0.58 21.90 -3.16
CA LEU A 324 0.91 21.57 -4.55
C LEU A 324 -0.35 21.15 -5.28
N GLU A 325 -0.33 21.32 -6.60
CA GLU A 325 -1.40 20.91 -7.52
C GLU A 325 -0.82 20.01 -8.62
N PRO A 326 -0.52 18.74 -8.34
CA PRO A 326 0.10 17.83 -9.29
C PRO A 326 -0.74 17.58 -10.55
N GLY A 327 -2.06 17.63 -10.38
CA GLY A 327 -3.03 17.38 -11.44
C GLY A 327 -4.33 16.82 -10.91
N LYS A 328 -5.21 16.38 -11.82
CA LYS A 328 -6.56 15.92 -11.49
C LYS A 328 -6.54 14.49 -10.91
N ALA A 329 -7.32 14.30 -9.85
CA ALA A 329 -7.53 13.02 -9.20
C ALA A 329 -6.22 12.36 -8.73
N VAL A 330 -5.53 13.04 -7.83
CA VAL A 330 -4.37 12.48 -7.11
C VAL A 330 -4.82 11.27 -6.28
N LEU A 331 -4.31 10.08 -6.59
CA LEU A 331 -4.70 8.85 -5.91
C LEU A 331 -3.65 8.30 -4.96
N HIS A 332 -2.37 8.41 -5.32
CA HIS A 332 -1.29 7.82 -4.54
C HIS A 332 -0.03 8.67 -4.61
N MET A 333 0.78 8.57 -3.56
CA MET A 333 2.10 9.17 -3.46
C MET A 333 3.09 8.10 -3.00
N GLU A 334 4.33 8.18 -3.45
CA GLU A 334 5.40 7.30 -2.98
C GLU A 334 6.72 8.07 -2.92
N PHE A 335 7.42 7.96 -1.79
CA PHE A 335 8.76 8.55 -1.63
C PHE A 335 9.85 7.60 -2.12
N THR A 336 10.87 8.16 -2.76
CA THR A 336 12.13 7.45 -2.95
C THR A 336 12.72 7.00 -1.60
N PRO A 337 13.55 5.96 -1.56
CA PRO A 337 14.02 5.36 -0.30
C PRO A 337 14.64 6.34 0.70
N ARG A 338 15.33 7.38 0.22
CA ARG A 338 15.94 8.43 1.05
C ARG A 338 15.05 9.66 1.22
N GLY A 339 13.91 9.70 0.52
CA GLY A 339 12.96 10.78 0.63
C GLY A 339 13.32 12.06 -0.12
N GLU A 340 14.30 12.02 -1.01
CA GLU A 340 14.70 13.18 -1.83
C GLU A 340 13.68 13.56 -2.89
N ALA A 341 12.85 12.59 -3.31
CA ALA A 341 11.77 12.83 -4.25
C ALA A 341 10.49 12.12 -3.81
N VAL A 342 9.36 12.64 -4.26
CA VAL A 342 8.04 12.03 -4.15
C VAL A 342 7.42 11.91 -5.53
N TRP A 343 6.87 10.75 -5.83
CA TRP A 343 6.15 10.46 -7.05
C TRP A 343 4.65 10.51 -6.76
N ILE A 344 3.89 11.22 -7.56
CA ILE A 344 2.46 11.49 -7.33
C ILE A 344 1.67 11.12 -8.58
N SER A 345 0.68 10.25 -8.42
CA SER A 345 -0.22 9.88 -9.51
C SER A 345 -1.30 10.95 -9.71
N ALA A 346 -1.41 11.51 -10.91
CA ALA A 346 -2.50 12.38 -11.36
C ALA A 346 -3.34 11.59 -12.38
N ARG A 347 -4.30 10.81 -11.87
CA ARG A 347 -5.03 9.79 -12.62
C ARG A 347 -5.70 10.33 -13.89
N ASP A 348 -6.49 11.40 -13.73
CA ASP A 348 -7.32 11.91 -14.80
C ASP A 348 -6.54 12.78 -15.81
N ASP A 349 -5.29 13.11 -15.47
CA ASP A 349 -4.34 13.78 -16.39
C ASP A 349 -3.38 12.78 -17.05
N ASN A 350 -3.53 11.47 -16.81
CA ASN A 350 -2.71 10.40 -17.39
C ASN A 350 -1.20 10.62 -17.19
N ARG A 351 -0.80 10.98 -15.99
CA ARG A 351 0.62 11.22 -15.68
C ARG A 351 0.98 10.94 -14.22
N VAL A 352 2.25 10.68 -14.01
CA VAL A 352 2.92 10.72 -12.71
C VAL A 352 3.81 11.95 -12.67
N VAL A 353 3.73 12.74 -11.61
CA VAL A 353 4.56 13.94 -11.41
C VAL A 353 5.52 13.69 -10.27
N VAL A 354 6.79 14.02 -10.49
CA VAL A 354 7.85 13.86 -9.49
C VAL A 354 8.28 15.22 -8.95
N TYR A 355 8.26 15.37 -7.64
CA TYR A 355 8.72 16.58 -6.96
C TYR A 355 9.94 16.31 -6.10
N ASP A 356 10.83 17.29 -6.02
CA ASP A 356 11.86 17.38 -5.00
C ASP A 356 11.22 17.73 -3.66
N THR A 357 11.56 16.99 -2.61
CA THR A 357 10.89 17.15 -1.31
C THR A 357 11.46 18.27 -0.44
N ALA A 358 12.63 18.83 -0.79
CA ALA A 358 13.23 19.95 -0.09
C ALA A 358 12.80 21.29 -0.69
N SER A 359 12.91 21.43 -2.01
CA SER A 359 12.56 22.66 -2.73
C SER A 359 11.09 22.71 -3.18
N PHE A 360 10.41 21.57 -3.20
CA PHE A 360 9.08 21.38 -3.78
C PHE A 360 9.02 21.67 -5.29
N ALA A 361 10.16 21.72 -5.95
CA ALA A 361 10.24 21.90 -7.39
C ALA A 361 9.87 20.61 -8.13
N ARG A 362 9.19 20.75 -9.25
CA ARG A 362 8.91 19.63 -10.16
C ARG A 362 10.20 19.17 -10.82
N ARG A 363 10.51 17.88 -10.72
CA ARG A 363 11.73 17.26 -11.28
C ARG A 363 11.47 16.55 -12.60
N ALA A 364 10.33 15.87 -12.70
CA ALA A 364 9.96 15.08 -13.87
C ALA A 364 8.45 14.92 -14.00
N GLU A 365 8.03 14.49 -15.17
CA GLU A 365 6.68 14.05 -15.48
C GLU A 365 6.77 12.84 -16.41
N LEU A 366 6.05 11.77 -16.05
CA LEU A 366 6.02 10.54 -16.81
C LEU A 366 4.57 10.28 -17.28
N PRO A 367 4.35 9.99 -18.57
CA PRO A 367 3.04 9.57 -19.05
C PRO A 367 2.69 8.21 -18.46
N ALA A 368 1.42 8.03 -18.07
CA ALA A 368 0.90 6.78 -17.54
C ALA A 368 -0.61 6.70 -17.73
N HIS A 369 -1.15 5.55 -18.12
CA HIS A 369 -2.57 5.39 -18.46
C HIS A 369 -3.45 5.27 -17.21
N SER A 370 -4.06 6.38 -16.80
CA SER A 370 -4.90 6.46 -15.59
C SER A 370 -4.17 5.92 -14.35
N PRO A 371 -2.99 6.49 -13.98
CA PRO A 371 -2.15 5.93 -12.93
C PRO A 371 -2.85 5.93 -11.58
N SER A 372 -2.60 4.90 -10.77
CA SER A 372 -3.10 4.81 -9.40
C SER A 372 -1.98 4.55 -8.40
N GLY A 373 -1.76 3.31 -7.98
CA GLY A 373 -0.72 2.97 -7.04
C GLY A 373 0.68 3.14 -7.63
N ILE A 374 1.58 3.67 -6.82
CA ILE A 374 3.01 3.76 -7.08
C ILE A 374 3.69 3.00 -5.95
N PHE A 375 4.52 2.03 -6.27
CA PHE A 375 5.16 1.18 -5.28
C PHE A 375 6.63 0.97 -5.64
N PHE A 376 7.54 1.27 -4.71
CA PHE A 376 8.98 1.09 -4.94
C PHE A 376 9.48 -0.17 -4.24
N THR A 377 10.51 -0.77 -4.79
CA THR A 377 11.10 -2.02 -4.31
C THR A 377 11.64 -1.92 -2.88
N SER A 378 11.97 -0.71 -2.42
CA SER A 378 12.36 -0.46 -1.02
C SER A 378 11.32 -0.91 0.01
N ARG A 379 10.05 -1.06 -0.41
CA ARG A 379 8.99 -1.64 0.44
C ARG A 379 9.24 -3.10 0.78
N GLY A 380 9.95 -3.85 -0.06
CA GLY A 380 10.25 -5.26 0.14
C GLY A 380 10.98 -5.58 1.45
N ASN A 381 11.64 -4.59 2.06
CA ASN A 381 12.40 -4.75 3.30
C ASN A 381 11.72 -4.15 4.54
N ARG A 382 10.45 -3.75 4.43
CA ARG A 382 9.70 -3.13 5.52
C ARG A 382 8.60 -4.07 6.00
N THR A 383 8.40 -4.12 7.33
CA THR A 383 7.27 -4.84 7.93
C THR A 383 5.97 -4.07 7.68
N GLY A 384 4.90 -4.82 7.41
CA GLY A 384 3.59 -4.23 7.20
C GLY A 384 3.45 -3.50 5.85
N PHE A 385 4.28 -3.84 4.88
CA PHE A 385 4.25 -3.21 3.55
C PHE A 385 4.13 -4.22 2.43
#